data_9d1ad556b2cfe509ee5e7bd9b7cada2e
#
_entry.id   9d1ad556b2cfe509ee5e7bd9b7cada2e
#
_cell.length_a   1.000
_cell.length_b   1.000
_cell.length_c   1.000
_cell.angle_alpha   90.00
_cell.angle_beta   90.00
_cell.angle_gamma   90.00
#
_symmetry.space_group_name_H-M   'P 1'
#
loop_
_entity.id
_entity.type
_entity.pdbx_description
1 polymer ?
#
loop_
_entity_poly.entity_id
_entity_poly.type
_entity_poly.pdbx_seq_one_letter_code
_entity_poly.pdbx_strand_id
1 'polypeptide(L)'
;MQYKLTKFDAQITPDKAFDDRHHSMYCCVGYFNAFVPERPAYRVEINGTSVYYTVGAKRINVLGTLCQYTDEEIDLFCTFLFQQYPHKYINWGGFYHPYESGKYIAHKTAIVSDIIMDLPADEKSYLQSLNSTTRKHVQYYKRRFLRDFPEGELKVYRNEEISHELIEQIIHFNHLRMEEKNTHSDLDETDIEGFYHLCRECGIIHTVELNGRLIAATINPQINHHGHLAVISHDPEYNKYNPGQIALYETIADCIKEGGVRFHFLWDMSDYKKRFGGQLTELYYYHIYPKNTIASLADKAKCDVTCSLMYFQKRSETGRKVIDRVKKVIGMK
;
A
#
# COMPACT_ATOMS: atom_id res chain seq x y z
N MET A 1 25.28 -23.11 -3.24
CA MET A 1 24.59 -21.84 -3.48
C MET A 1 25.41 -20.73 -2.82
N GLN A 2 25.86 -19.75 -3.60
CA GLN A 2 26.61 -18.60 -3.08
C GLN A 2 25.59 -17.53 -2.67
N TYR A 3 25.69 -17.03 -1.45
CA TYR A 3 24.80 -15.99 -0.92
C TYR A 3 25.57 -15.01 -0.03
N LYS A 4 24.98 -13.82 0.14
CA LYS A 4 25.44 -12.82 1.11
C LYS A 4 24.32 -12.58 2.12
N LEU A 5 24.61 -12.82 3.40
CA LEU A 5 23.64 -12.59 4.50
C LEU A 5 24.09 -11.39 5.32
N THR A 6 23.17 -10.46 5.57
CA THR A 6 23.40 -9.29 6.42
C THR A 6 22.33 -9.27 7.51
N LYS A 7 22.71 -8.93 8.74
CA LYS A 7 21.83 -8.77 9.91
C LYS A 7 21.75 -7.30 10.28
N PHE A 8 20.57 -6.83 10.62
CA PHE A 8 20.30 -5.47 11.08
C PHE A 8 19.61 -5.54 12.45
N ASP A 9 20.32 -5.11 13.49
CA ASP A 9 19.80 -5.06 14.87
C ASP A 9 19.06 -3.73 15.16
N ALA A 10 19.23 -2.73 14.28
CA ALA A 10 18.57 -1.42 14.31
C ALA A 10 17.97 -1.10 12.94
N GLN A 11 18.30 0.05 12.35
CA GLN A 11 17.80 0.42 11.02
C GLN A 11 18.48 -0.37 9.91
N ILE A 12 17.72 -0.67 8.88
CA ILE A 12 18.20 -1.25 7.62
C ILE A 12 18.87 -0.12 6.81
N THR A 13 20.06 -0.39 6.28
CA THR A 13 20.74 0.57 5.40
C THR A 13 20.01 0.70 4.07
N PRO A 14 19.91 1.91 3.49
CA PRO A 14 19.26 2.13 2.19
C PRO A 14 19.77 1.19 1.11
N ASP A 15 18.87 0.64 0.31
CA ASP A 15 19.16 -0.29 -0.79
C ASP A 15 18.36 0.11 -2.03
N LYS A 16 18.90 1.10 -2.76
CA LYS A 16 18.22 1.64 -3.94
C LYS A 16 17.96 0.57 -5.01
N ALA A 17 18.84 -0.41 -5.18
CA ALA A 17 18.65 -1.46 -6.18
C ALA A 17 17.45 -2.36 -5.83
N PHE A 18 17.23 -2.62 -4.55
CA PHE A 18 16.06 -3.33 -4.06
C PHE A 18 14.78 -2.50 -4.25
N ASP A 19 14.79 -1.23 -3.83
CA ASP A 19 13.65 -0.34 -3.94
C ASP A 19 13.23 -0.15 -5.40
N ASP A 20 14.21 0.12 -6.28
CA ASP A 20 13.99 0.30 -7.73
C ASP A 20 13.45 -0.96 -8.41
N ARG A 21 13.80 -2.16 -7.92
CA ARG A 21 13.33 -3.42 -8.48
C ARG A 21 11.83 -3.62 -8.28
N HIS A 22 11.33 -3.29 -7.10
CA HIS A 22 9.95 -3.64 -6.73
C HIS A 22 8.95 -2.54 -7.03
N HIS A 23 9.38 -1.30 -7.21
CA HIS A 23 8.53 -0.15 -7.51
C HIS A 23 7.37 0.03 -6.53
N SER A 24 7.55 -0.35 -5.26
CA SER A 24 6.48 -0.40 -4.27
C SER A 24 6.87 0.29 -2.98
N MET A 25 6.01 1.18 -2.47
CA MET A 25 6.22 1.77 -1.16
C MET A 25 6.27 0.74 -0.03
N TYR A 26 5.54 -0.37 -0.17
CA TYR A 26 5.53 -1.46 0.82
C TYR A 26 6.69 -2.43 0.67
N CYS A 27 7.49 -2.29 -0.39
CA CYS A 27 8.66 -3.11 -0.66
C CYS A 27 9.86 -2.21 -0.91
N CYS A 28 10.12 -1.30 0.03
CA CYS A 28 11.29 -0.44 0.06
C CYS A 28 11.85 -0.34 1.48
N VAL A 29 13.14 -0.02 1.58
CA VAL A 29 13.83 0.04 2.87
C VAL A 29 13.27 1.13 3.77
N GLY A 30 12.90 2.29 3.22
CA GLY A 30 12.26 3.37 3.97
C GLY A 30 11.00 2.91 4.68
N TYR A 31 10.14 2.16 4.01
CA TYR A 31 8.94 1.57 4.62
C TYR A 31 9.28 0.57 5.72
N PHE A 32 10.27 -0.31 5.50
CA PHE A 32 10.67 -1.28 6.53
C PHE A 32 11.21 -0.60 7.79
N ASN A 33 11.93 0.49 7.65
CA ASN A 33 12.42 1.26 8.78
C ASN A 33 11.31 2.01 9.52
N ALA A 34 10.31 2.49 8.79
CA ALA A 34 9.21 3.29 9.33
C ALA A 34 8.11 2.44 9.99
N PHE A 35 7.76 1.28 9.39
CA PHE A 35 6.56 0.54 9.76
C PHE A 35 6.79 -0.91 10.20
N VAL A 36 8.02 -1.43 10.09
CA VAL A 36 8.34 -2.80 10.52
C VAL A 36 9.29 -2.73 11.72
N PRO A 37 8.75 -2.74 12.95
CA PRO A 37 9.57 -2.61 14.17
C PRO A 37 10.35 -3.87 14.52
N GLU A 38 9.98 -5.05 13.99
CA GLU A 38 10.59 -6.32 14.35
C GLU A 38 12.07 -6.36 14.02
N ARG A 39 12.89 -6.60 15.04
CA ARG A 39 14.34 -6.76 14.91
C ARG A 39 14.81 -8.03 15.65
N PRO A 40 15.91 -8.66 15.22
CA PRO A 40 16.69 -8.28 14.04
C PRO A 40 15.97 -8.56 12.73
N ALA A 41 16.19 -7.69 11.74
CA ALA A 41 15.86 -7.94 10.35
C ALA A 41 17.10 -8.52 9.62
N TYR A 42 16.86 -9.26 8.57
CA TYR A 42 17.90 -9.89 7.76
C TYR A 42 17.71 -9.55 6.28
N ARG A 43 18.81 -9.36 5.56
CA ARG A 43 18.86 -9.34 4.10
C ARG A 43 19.65 -10.53 3.62
N VAL A 44 19.09 -11.31 2.75
CA VAL A 44 19.83 -12.31 1.98
C VAL A 44 19.83 -11.92 0.51
N GLU A 45 21.01 -11.94 -0.10
CA GLU A 45 21.20 -11.71 -1.53
C GLU A 45 21.70 -13.01 -2.16
N ILE A 46 21.01 -13.46 -3.23
CA ILE A 46 21.34 -14.64 -4.00
C ILE A 46 21.23 -14.29 -5.48
N ASN A 47 22.31 -14.53 -6.24
CA ASN A 47 22.36 -14.24 -7.68
C ASN A 47 21.96 -12.78 -8.04
N GLY A 48 22.31 -11.80 -7.18
CA GLY A 48 22.00 -10.39 -7.40
C GLY A 48 20.59 -9.96 -7.02
N THR A 49 19.73 -10.89 -6.59
CA THR A 49 18.40 -10.60 -6.05
C THR A 49 18.44 -10.64 -4.52
N SER A 50 17.73 -9.72 -3.87
CA SER A 50 17.66 -9.62 -2.42
C SER A 50 16.27 -9.87 -1.89
N VAL A 51 16.20 -10.42 -0.67
CA VAL A 51 14.98 -10.55 0.14
C VAL A 51 15.29 -10.07 1.56
N TYR A 52 14.37 -9.28 2.13
CA TYR A 52 14.41 -8.89 3.52
C TYR A 52 13.40 -9.71 4.32
N TYR A 53 13.77 -10.13 5.54
CA TYR A 53 12.91 -10.96 6.38
C TYR A 53 13.18 -10.78 7.86
N THR A 54 12.19 -11.15 8.68
CA THR A 54 12.32 -11.30 10.13
C THR A 54 11.99 -12.74 10.53
N VAL A 55 12.48 -13.16 11.71
CA VAL A 55 12.33 -14.54 12.17
C VAL A 55 11.57 -14.57 13.49
N GLY A 56 10.31 -14.98 13.41
CA GLY A 56 9.47 -15.23 14.58
C GLY A 56 9.61 -16.66 15.14
N ALA A 57 8.84 -16.96 16.19
CA ALA A 57 8.90 -18.26 16.85
C ALA A 57 8.56 -19.43 15.91
N LYS A 58 7.49 -19.32 15.12
CA LYS A 58 6.99 -20.39 14.24
C LYS A 58 7.14 -20.09 12.74
N ARG A 59 7.39 -18.85 12.38
CA ARG A 59 7.39 -18.39 10.98
C ARG A 59 8.55 -17.45 10.67
N ILE A 60 8.87 -17.39 9.40
CA ILE A 60 9.72 -16.39 8.79
C ILE A 60 8.76 -15.42 8.07
N ASN A 61 8.82 -14.14 8.38
CA ASN A 61 8.07 -13.12 7.66
C ASN A 61 9.01 -12.51 6.61
N VAL A 62 8.75 -12.73 5.35
CA VAL A 62 9.39 -11.98 4.27
C VAL A 62 8.75 -10.61 4.21
N LEU A 63 9.57 -9.57 4.23
CA LEU A 63 9.12 -8.19 4.26
C LEU A 63 8.74 -7.71 2.86
N GLY A 64 7.74 -6.85 2.83
CA GLY A 64 7.25 -6.22 1.62
C GLY A 64 6.00 -6.89 1.04
N THR A 65 5.29 -6.10 0.26
CA THR A 65 4.15 -6.51 -0.56
C THR A 65 4.16 -5.70 -1.86
N LEU A 66 3.35 -6.07 -2.84
CA LEU A 66 3.43 -5.57 -4.22
C LEU A 66 4.80 -5.91 -4.84
N CYS A 67 5.25 -7.15 -4.60
CA CYS A 67 6.61 -7.60 -4.93
C CYS A 67 6.69 -8.18 -6.32
N GLN A 68 7.87 -8.04 -6.93
CA GLN A 68 8.19 -8.61 -8.24
C GLN A 68 9.28 -9.68 -8.07
N TYR A 69 8.85 -10.93 -7.87
CA TYR A 69 9.73 -12.11 -7.84
C TYR A 69 9.20 -13.16 -8.81
N THR A 70 10.09 -13.87 -9.52
CA THR A 70 9.70 -15.05 -10.31
C THR A 70 9.55 -16.27 -9.40
N ASP A 71 8.90 -17.33 -9.90
CA ASP A 71 8.76 -18.58 -9.17
C ASP A 71 10.11 -19.19 -8.83
N GLU A 72 11.09 -19.10 -9.74
CA GLU A 72 12.46 -19.60 -9.55
C GLU A 72 13.17 -18.83 -8.42
N GLU A 73 12.97 -17.52 -8.33
CA GLU A 73 13.51 -16.71 -7.24
C GLU A 73 12.85 -17.05 -5.91
N ILE A 74 11.52 -17.22 -5.89
CA ILE A 74 10.78 -17.66 -4.70
C ILE A 74 11.32 -19.02 -4.23
N ASP A 75 11.48 -19.97 -5.15
CA ASP A 75 12.05 -21.28 -4.85
C ASP A 75 13.46 -21.24 -4.29
N LEU A 76 14.28 -20.36 -4.86
CA LEU A 76 15.67 -20.17 -4.44
C LEU A 76 15.76 -19.67 -3.01
N PHE A 77 14.99 -18.61 -2.69
CA PHE A 77 14.93 -18.05 -1.35
C PHE A 77 14.28 -19.00 -0.34
N CYS A 78 13.21 -19.71 -0.72
CA CYS A 78 12.60 -20.75 0.12
C CYS A 78 13.61 -21.86 0.43
N THR A 79 14.42 -22.29 -0.54
CA THR A 79 15.48 -23.27 -0.32
C THR A 79 16.47 -22.78 0.73
N PHE A 80 16.96 -21.57 0.60
CA PHE A 80 17.87 -20.96 1.57
C PHE A 80 17.23 -20.87 2.98
N LEU A 81 16.02 -20.32 3.06
CA LEU A 81 15.35 -20.08 4.34
C LEU A 81 15.03 -21.39 5.07
N PHE A 82 14.60 -22.45 4.35
CA PHE A 82 14.33 -23.75 4.95
C PHE A 82 15.62 -24.49 5.38
N GLN A 83 16.73 -24.26 4.71
CA GLN A 83 18.04 -24.76 5.18
C GLN A 83 18.47 -24.10 6.50
N GLN A 84 18.22 -22.79 6.67
CA GLN A 84 18.55 -22.06 7.88
C GLN A 84 17.53 -22.32 9.02
N TYR A 85 16.26 -22.51 8.67
CA TYR A 85 15.15 -22.59 9.64
C TYR A 85 14.19 -23.74 9.32
N PRO A 86 14.62 -25.01 9.46
CA PRO A 86 13.92 -26.20 8.93
C PRO A 86 12.54 -26.47 9.57
N HIS A 87 12.25 -25.87 10.73
CA HIS A 87 10.99 -26.08 11.46
C HIS A 87 10.00 -24.94 11.36
N LYS A 88 10.30 -23.93 10.54
CA LYS A 88 9.44 -22.75 10.35
C LYS A 88 8.78 -22.79 8.98
N TYR A 89 7.59 -22.19 8.88
CA TYR A 89 7.03 -21.88 7.58
C TYR A 89 7.37 -20.42 7.18
N ILE A 90 7.24 -20.13 5.91
CA ILE A 90 7.48 -18.81 5.36
C ILE A 90 6.13 -18.13 5.13
N ASN A 91 5.94 -16.94 5.67
CA ASN A 91 4.85 -16.04 5.33
C ASN A 91 5.39 -15.04 4.31
N TRP A 92 4.88 -15.10 3.07
CA TRP A 92 5.34 -14.28 1.97
C TRP A 92 4.22 -14.00 0.99
N GLY A 93 4.19 -12.80 0.42
CA GLY A 93 3.14 -12.51 -0.55
C GLY A 93 3.11 -11.07 -1.02
N GLY A 94 1.94 -10.72 -1.60
CA GLY A 94 1.77 -9.50 -2.35
C GLY A 94 2.36 -9.59 -3.76
N PHE A 95 2.37 -10.81 -4.32
CA PHE A 95 2.79 -11.05 -5.69
C PHE A 95 1.68 -10.69 -6.66
N TYR A 96 2.04 -10.18 -7.84
CA TYR A 96 1.11 -9.90 -8.94
C TYR A 96 0.76 -11.13 -9.79
N HIS A 97 1.36 -12.28 -9.51
CA HIS A 97 1.07 -13.57 -10.15
C HIS A 97 0.96 -14.69 -9.10
N PRO A 98 0.20 -15.76 -9.38
CA PRO A 98 0.17 -16.92 -8.50
C PRO A 98 1.54 -17.61 -8.50
N TYR A 99 1.95 -18.17 -7.35
CA TYR A 99 3.10 -19.05 -7.25
C TYR A 99 2.69 -20.46 -7.71
N GLU A 100 3.28 -20.95 -8.80
CA GLU A 100 2.90 -22.18 -9.50
C GLU A 100 4.02 -23.20 -9.64
N SER A 101 5.23 -22.90 -9.15
CA SER A 101 6.40 -23.81 -9.25
C SER A 101 6.13 -25.23 -8.75
N GLY A 102 5.29 -25.40 -7.73
CA GLY A 102 4.98 -26.70 -7.12
C GLY A 102 6.11 -27.35 -6.32
N LYS A 103 7.27 -26.69 -6.20
CA LYS A 103 8.41 -27.21 -5.44
C LYS A 103 8.13 -27.26 -3.94
N TYR A 104 7.36 -26.30 -3.44
CA TYR A 104 6.97 -26.19 -2.04
C TYR A 104 5.45 -26.20 -1.89
N ILE A 105 4.98 -26.54 -0.70
CA ILE A 105 3.55 -26.50 -0.38
C ILE A 105 3.18 -25.04 -0.07
N ALA A 106 2.37 -24.42 -0.91
CA ALA A 106 1.92 -23.04 -0.75
C ALA A 106 0.41 -22.99 -0.47
N HIS A 107 0.02 -22.43 0.67
CA HIS A 107 -1.38 -22.20 1.03
C HIS A 107 -1.71 -20.74 0.87
N LYS A 108 -2.65 -20.41 -0.02
CA LYS A 108 -3.12 -19.02 -0.23
C LYS A 108 -3.79 -18.53 1.06
N THR A 109 -3.32 -17.39 1.60
CA THR A 109 -3.76 -16.89 2.92
C THR A 109 -4.78 -15.77 2.84
N ALA A 110 -4.76 -14.98 1.75
CA ALA A 110 -5.63 -13.82 1.61
C ALA A 110 -5.99 -13.56 0.14
N ILE A 111 -7.12 -12.88 -0.05
CA ILE A 111 -7.56 -12.29 -1.32
C ILE A 111 -7.50 -10.78 -1.15
N VAL A 112 -6.39 -10.20 -1.56
CA VAL A 112 -6.16 -8.76 -1.53
C VAL A 112 -6.07 -8.25 -2.96
N SER A 113 -6.30 -6.98 -3.17
CA SER A 113 -6.21 -6.37 -4.49
C SER A 113 -5.49 -5.05 -4.38
N ASP A 114 -4.61 -4.78 -5.32
CA ASP A 114 -4.11 -3.44 -5.60
C ASP A 114 -5.00 -2.80 -6.67
N ILE A 115 -5.24 -1.54 -6.56
CA ILE A 115 -5.98 -0.77 -7.57
C ILE A 115 -4.96 0.07 -8.31
N ILE A 116 -4.67 -0.31 -9.53
CA ILE A 116 -3.60 0.30 -10.33
C ILE A 116 -4.14 1.03 -11.57
N MET A 117 -3.38 2.02 -11.99
CA MET A 117 -3.58 2.72 -13.26
C MET A 117 -2.23 2.92 -13.93
N ASP A 118 -2.09 2.45 -15.17
CA ASP A 118 -0.95 2.84 -16.02
C ASP A 118 -1.16 4.29 -16.43
N LEU A 119 -0.15 5.13 -16.17
CA LEU A 119 -0.23 6.56 -16.41
C LEU A 119 0.02 6.87 -17.90
N PRO A 120 -0.80 7.75 -18.51
CA PRO A 120 -0.53 8.24 -19.84
C PRO A 120 0.66 9.22 -19.86
N ALA A 121 1.16 9.52 -21.04
CA ALA A 121 2.36 10.34 -21.22
C ALA A 121 2.21 11.81 -20.78
N ASP A 122 0.97 12.32 -20.71
CA ASP A 122 0.69 13.70 -20.34
C ASP A 122 -0.68 13.88 -19.67
N GLU A 123 -0.84 14.98 -18.95
CA GLU A 123 -2.07 15.33 -18.23
C GLU A 123 -3.31 15.44 -19.15
N LYS A 124 -3.13 15.92 -20.37
CA LYS A 124 -4.24 16.08 -21.34
C LYS A 124 -4.76 14.70 -21.74
N SER A 125 -3.88 13.77 -22.04
CA SER A 125 -4.24 12.38 -22.33
C SER A 125 -4.91 11.71 -21.13
N TYR A 126 -4.43 11.98 -19.91
CA TYR A 126 -5.07 11.52 -18.69
C TYR A 126 -6.51 12.05 -18.57
N LEU A 127 -6.71 13.36 -18.71
CA LEU A 127 -8.06 13.95 -18.67
C LEU A 127 -8.97 13.35 -19.73
N GLN A 128 -8.45 13.07 -20.93
CA GLN A 128 -9.22 12.45 -22.00
C GLN A 128 -9.61 11.01 -21.71
N SER A 129 -8.80 10.26 -20.98
CA SER A 129 -9.10 8.88 -20.57
C SER A 129 -10.22 8.78 -19.54
N LEU A 130 -10.44 9.82 -18.75
CA LEU A 130 -11.53 9.87 -17.78
C LEU A 130 -12.89 9.98 -18.47
N ASN A 131 -13.92 9.35 -17.90
CA ASN A 131 -15.27 9.57 -18.40
C ASN A 131 -15.67 11.05 -18.32
N SER A 132 -16.60 11.47 -19.18
CA SER A 132 -16.97 12.88 -19.34
C SER A 132 -17.46 13.54 -18.04
N THR A 133 -18.15 12.79 -17.19
CA THR A 133 -18.67 13.26 -15.90
C THR A 133 -17.52 13.53 -14.91
N THR A 134 -16.62 12.58 -14.74
CA THR A 134 -15.46 12.74 -13.84
C THR A 134 -14.57 13.89 -14.29
N ARG A 135 -14.24 13.96 -15.60
CA ARG A 135 -13.45 15.04 -16.17
C ARG A 135 -14.06 16.42 -15.91
N LYS A 136 -15.38 16.57 -16.13
CA LYS A 136 -16.09 17.82 -15.84
C LYS A 136 -16.09 18.14 -14.35
N HIS A 137 -16.30 17.15 -13.47
CA HIS A 137 -16.36 17.35 -12.04
C HIS A 137 -15.01 17.81 -11.46
N VAL A 138 -13.91 17.17 -11.81
CA VAL A 138 -12.58 17.57 -11.33
C VAL A 138 -12.29 19.03 -11.69
N GLN A 139 -12.48 19.40 -12.96
CA GLN A 139 -12.26 20.78 -13.41
C GLN A 139 -13.25 21.77 -12.81
N TYR A 140 -14.50 21.34 -12.58
CA TYR A 140 -15.53 22.20 -11.97
C TYR A 140 -15.21 22.47 -10.49
N TYR A 141 -14.88 21.47 -9.69
CA TYR A 141 -14.60 21.64 -8.26
C TYR A 141 -13.35 22.47 -8.02
N LYS A 142 -12.27 22.25 -8.78
CA LYS A 142 -11.07 23.09 -8.71
C LYS A 142 -11.38 24.56 -9.02
N ARG A 143 -12.06 24.84 -10.15
CA ARG A 143 -12.45 26.20 -10.51
C ARG A 143 -13.41 26.84 -9.51
N ARG A 144 -14.38 26.09 -9.00
CA ARG A 144 -15.34 26.56 -8.01
C ARG A 144 -14.63 26.93 -6.70
N PHE A 145 -13.73 26.07 -6.21
CA PHE A 145 -12.97 26.33 -4.99
C PHE A 145 -12.14 27.63 -5.12
N LEU A 146 -11.33 27.76 -6.17
CA LEU A 146 -10.49 28.92 -6.41
C LEU A 146 -11.29 30.22 -6.71
N ARG A 147 -12.50 30.10 -7.25
CA ARG A 147 -13.39 31.25 -7.45
C ARG A 147 -14.02 31.73 -6.14
N ASP A 148 -14.50 30.79 -5.33
CA ASP A 148 -15.19 31.08 -4.07
C ASP A 148 -14.20 31.44 -2.95
N PHE A 149 -12.93 31.03 -3.11
CA PHE A 149 -11.79 31.32 -2.24
C PHE A 149 -10.59 31.79 -3.09
N PRO A 150 -10.51 33.09 -3.43
CA PRO A 150 -9.39 33.63 -4.23
C PRO A 150 -8.02 33.46 -3.57
N GLU A 151 -7.98 33.37 -2.23
CA GLU A 151 -6.81 33.09 -1.41
C GLU A 151 -6.50 31.59 -1.25
N GLY A 152 -7.27 30.72 -1.91
CA GLY A 152 -7.06 29.28 -1.91
C GLY A 152 -5.82 28.90 -2.71
N GLU A 153 -5.02 28.00 -2.19
CA GLU A 153 -3.77 27.56 -2.79
C GLU A 153 -3.72 26.04 -2.95
N LEU A 154 -3.05 25.59 -4.01
CA LEU A 154 -2.70 24.19 -4.23
C LEU A 154 -1.19 24.09 -4.10
N LYS A 155 -0.71 23.31 -3.11
CA LYS A 155 0.73 23.19 -2.83
C LYS A 155 1.21 21.78 -2.91
N VAL A 156 2.52 21.63 -3.12
CA VAL A 156 3.24 20.36 -3.12
C VAL A 156 4.38 20.49 -2.12
N TYR A 157 4.45 19.56 -1.19
CA TYR A 157 5.53 19.47 -0.21
C TYR A 157 6.37 18.23 -0.48
N ARG A 158 7.70 18.38 -0.41
CA ARG A 158 8.67 17.33 -0.67
C ARG A 158 9.80 17.37 0.38
N ASN A 159 10.33 16.21 0.72
CA ASN A 159 11.53 16.07 1.57
C ASN A 159 11.46 16.95 2.85
N GLU A 160 12.37 17.91 2.98
CA GLU A 160 12.52 18.77 4.16
C GLU A 160 11.34 19.73 4.39
N GLU A 161 10.51 19.96 3.38
CA GLU A 161 9.30 20.80 3.51
C GLU A 161 8.16 20.06 4.24
N ILE A 162 8.26 18.72 4.35
CA ILE A 162 7.25 17.91 5.04
C ILE A 162 7.52 17.97 6.54
N SER A 163 6.62 18.63 7.27
CA SER A 163 6.67 18.71 8.71
C SER A 163 5.85 17.63 9.40
N HIS A 164 6.16 17.36 10.65
CA HIS A 164 5.41 16.41 11.48
C HIS A 164 3.96 16.88 11.67
N GLU A 165 3.76 18.20 11.90
CA GLU A 165 2.44 18.81 12.07
C GLU A 165 1.57 18.66 10.83
N LEU A 166 2.16 18.70 9.62
CA LEU A 166 1.41 18.47 8.39
C LEU A 166 0.87 17.03 8.34
N ILE A 167 1.70 16.04 8.67
CA ILE A 167 1.27 14.62 8.75
C ILE A 167 0.17 14.43 9.80
N GLU A 168 0.33 15.02 11.00
CA GLU A 168 -0.68 14.97 12.07
C GLU A 168 -2.03 15.51 11.60
N GLN A 169 -2.04 16.68 10.96
CA GLN A 169 -3.28 17.29 10.45
C GLN A 169 -3.95 16.40 9.38
N ILE A 170 -3.17 15.78 8.49
CA ILE A 170 -3.69 14.89 7.46
C ILE A 170 -4.34 13.65 8.10
N ILE A 171 -3.70 13.04 9.09
CA ILE A 171 -4.22 11.87 9.80
C ILE A 171 -5.44 12.26 10.65
N HIS A 172 -5.42 13.41 11.30
CA HIS A 172 -6.60 13.93 12.00
C HIS A 172 -7.82 14.07 11.07
N PHE A 173 -7.67 14.64 9.88
CA PHE A 173 -8.75 14.73 8.91
C PHE A 173 -9.20 13.35 8.39
N ASN A 174 -8.30 12.38 8.34
CA ASN A 174 -8.69 11.00 8.03
C ASN A 174 -9.62 10.44 9.10
N HIS A 175 -9.33 10.66 10.39
CA HIS A 175 -10.18 10.27 11.51
C HIS A 175 -11.57 10.91 11.42
N LEU A 176 -11.64 12.24 11.30
CA LEU A 176 -12.92 12.96 11.18
C LEU A 176 -13.78 12.41 10.02
N ARG A 177 -13.16 12.15 8.88
CA ARG A 177 -13.84 11.60 7.71
C ARG A 177 -14.33 10.16 7.92
N MET A 178 -13.61 9.34 8.69
CA MET A 178 -14.05 7.98 9.01
C MET A 178 -15.20 7.99 10.03
N GLU A 179 -15.17 8.90 11.00
CA GLU A 179 -16.26 9.14 11.94
C GLU A 179 -17.56 9.54 11.22
N GLU A 180 -17.50 10.50 10.27
CA GLU A 180 -18.68 10.85 9.45
C GLU A 180 -19.29 9.65 8.72
N LYS A 181 -18.47 8.68 8.32
CA LYS A 181 -18.91 7.45 7.66
C LYS A 181 -19.35 6.36 8.61
N ASN A 182 -19.34 6.62 9.91
CA ASN A 182 -19.56 5.62 10.97
C ASN A 182 -18.63 4.39 10.83
N THR A 183 -17.37 4.63 10.42
CA THR A 183 -16.31 3.64 10.32
C THR A 183 -15.12 4.06 11.19
N HIS A 184 -14.22 3.13 11.49
CA HIS A 184 -12.97 3.45 12.19
C HIS A 184 -11.86 3.70 11.19
N SER A 185 -10.96 4.63 11.51
CA SER A 185 -9.67 4.76 10.83
C SER A 185 -8.75 3.64 11.32
N ASP A 186 -8.02 3.03 10.40
CA ASP A 186 -6.95 2.07 10.74
C ASP A 186 -5.62 2.79 11.05
N LEU A 187 -5.55 4.12 10.87
CA LEU A 187 -4.38 4.93 11.15
C LEU A 187 -4.36 5.36 12.62
N ASP A 188 -3.20 5.31 13.25
CA ASP A 188 -2.99 5.71 14.65
C ASP A 188 -1.75 6.62 14.82
N GLU A 189 -1.38 6.92 16.06
CA GLU A 189 -0.23 7.79 16.36
C GLU A 189 1.10 7.22 15.87
N THR A 190 1.24 5.89 15.78
CA THR A 190 2.47 5.26 15.27
C THR A 190 2.61 5.44 13.76
N ASP A 191 1.48 5.58 13.05
CA ASP A 191 1.47 5.86 11.62
C ASP A 191 1.94 7.28 11.30
N ILE A 192 1.74 8.24 12.23
CA ILE A 192 2.24 9.62 12.07
C ILE A 192 3.75 9.61 11.93
N GLU A 193 4.46 8.99 12.89
CA GLU A 193 5.91 8.85 12.85
C GLU A 193 6.38 8.07 11.60
N GLY A 194 5.69 6.96 11.30
CA GLY A 194 5.99 6.15 10.13
C GLY A 194 5.89 6.95 8.83
N PHE A 195 4.79 7.68 8.62
CA PHE A 195 4.62 8.50 7.43
C PHE A 195 5.56 9.71 7.40
N TYR A 196 5.85 10.34 8.55
CA TYR A 196 6.82 11.41 8.61
C TYR A 196 8.19 10.95 8.10
N HIS A 197 8.70 9.83 8.61
CA HIS A 197 9.98 9.29 8.16
C HIS A 197 9.97 8.85 6.70
N LEU A 198 8.95 8.08 6.28
CA LEU A 198 8.85 7.61 4.90
C LEU A 198 8.74 8.78 3.91
N CYS A 199 7.94 9.80 4.23
CA CYS A 199 7.71 10.94 3.34
C CYS A 199 8.96 11.80 3.16
N ARG A 200 9.82 11.89 4.17
CA ARG A 200 11.09 12.61 4.04
C ARG A 200 12.07 11.92 3.10
N GLU A 201 11.94 10.61 2.90
CA GLU A 201 12.77 9.85 1.97
C GLU A 201 12.19 9.84 0.55
N CYS A 202 10.89 9.60 0.40
CA CYS A 202 10.27 9.37 -0.90
C CYS A 202 8.83 9.89 -1.02
N GLY A 203 8.32 10.63 -0.02
CA GLY A 203 6.95 11.12 -0.03
C GLY A 203 6.78 12.43 -0.76
N ILE A 204 5.61 12.58 -1.38
CA ILE A 204 5.11 13.82 -1.95
C ILE A 204 3.73 14.07 -1.35
N ILE A 205 3.51 15.26 -0.81
CA ILE A 205 2.22 15.65 -0.24
C ILE A 205 1.63 16.76 -1.10
N HIS A 206 0.44 16.52 -1.63
CA HIS A 206 -0.35 17.54 -2.30
C HIS A 206 -1.43 18.03 -1.37
N THR A 207 -1.54 19.36 -1.24
CA THR A 207 -2.51 20.01 -0.36
C THR A 207 -3.44 20.95 -1.12
N VAL A 208 -4.63 21.13 -0.55
CA VAL A 208 -5.52 22.26 -0.80
C VAL A 208 -5.55 23.06 0.47
N GLU A 209 -5.19 24.33 0.40
CA GLU A 209 -5.05 25.22 1.54
C GLU A 209 -5.89 26.48 1.39
N LEU A 210 -6.25 27.10 2.52
CA LEU A 210 -6.96 28.37 2.59
C LEU A 210 -6.37 29.22 3.71
N ASN A 211 -5.75 30.35 3.37
CA ASN A 211 -5.06 31.24 4.33
C ASN A 211 -4.04 30.47 5.21
N GLY A 212 -3.29 29.53 4.61
CA GLY A 212 -2.33 28.70 5.32
C GLY A 212 -2.93 27.55 6.16
N ARG A 213 -4.27 27.43 6.22
CA ARG A 213 -4.96 26.30 6.85
C ARG A 213 -5.11 25.15 5.83
N LEU A 214 -4.75 23.94 6.24
CA LEU A 214 -4.99 22.74 5.46
C LEU A 214 -6.50 22.51 5.30
N ILE A 215 -6.95 22.20 4.07
CA ILE A 215 -8.34 21.82 3.75
C ILE A 215 -8.42 20.39 3.26
N ALA A 216 -7.46 19.95 2.47
CA ALA A 216 -7.34 18.56 2.02
C ALA A 216 -5.91 18.23 1.70
N ALA A 217 -5.58 16.94 1.78
CA ALA A 217 -4.28 16.47 1.36
C ALA A 217 -4.30 15.01 0.89
N THR A 218 -3.22 14.65 0.20
CA THR A 218 -2.85 13.28 -0.11
C THR A 218 -1.41 13.04 0.32
N ILE A 219 -1.12 11.85 0.86
CA ILE A 219 0.24 11.36 1.10
C ILE A 219 0.56 10.35 0.01
N ASN A 220 1.64 10.61 -0.74
CA ASN A 220 2.00 9.85 -1.95
C ASN A 220 3.49 9.51 -1.98
N PRO A 221 3.92 8.40 -1.38
CA PRO A 221 5.25 7.88 -1.62
C PRO A 221 5.44 7.56 -3.10
N GLN A 222 6.58 7.98 -3.65
CA GLN A 222 6.95 7.72 -5.05
C GLN A 222 8.23 6.90 -5.10
N ILE A 223 8.14 5.70 -5.66
CA ILE A 223 9.26 4.76 -5.79
C ILE A 223 9.46 4.45 -7.26
N ASN A 224 10.62 4.83 -7.80
CA ASN A 224 11.04 4.53 -9.18
C ASN A 224 9.91 4.70 -10.21
N HIS A 225 9.40 5.93 -10.36
CA HIS A 225 8.31 6.30 -11.29
C HIS A 225 6.93 5.66 -11.00
N HIS A 226 6.74 5.05 -9.84
CA HIS A 226 5.44 4.57 -9.37
C HIS A 226 4.95 5.44 -8.21
N GLY A 227 3.79 6.07 -8.37
CA GLY A 227 3.12 6.83 -7.31
C GLY A 227 2.17 5.95 -6.50
N HIS A 228 2.05 6.20 -5.19
CA HIS A 228 1.19 5.41 -4.29
C HIS A 228 0.31 6.32 -3.46
N LEU A 229 -1.01 6.17 -3.54
CA LEU A 229 -1.96 6.91 -2.71
C LEU A 229 -2.07 6.26 -1.33
N ALA A 230 -1.15 6.59 -0.42
CA ALA A 230 -1.15 6.04 0.92
C ALA A 230 -2.31 6.60 1.78
N VAL A 231 -2.51 7.92 1.76
CA VAL A 231 -3.59 8.59 2.49
C VAL A 231 -4.25 9.62 1.60
N ILE A 232 -5.57 9.77 1.74
CA ILE A 232 -6.35 10.88 1.21
C ILE A 232 -7.33 11.36 2.27
N SER A 233 -7.28 12.62 2.63
CA SER A 233 -8.14 13.20 3.64
C SER A 233 -8.54 14.64 3.32
N HIS A 234 -9.56 15.12 4.00
CA HIS A 234 -10.00 16.52 3.90
C HIS A 234 -10.83 16.91 5.11
N ASP A 235 -10.91 18.21 5.35
CA ASP A 235 -11.79 18.80 6.34
C ASP A 235 -13.25 18.65 5.89
N PRO A 236 -14.12 17.98 6.69
CA PRO A 236 -15.52 17.78 6.36
C PRO A 236 -16.33 19.06 6.14
N GLU A 237 -15.95 20.17 6.74
CA GLU A 237 -16.62 21.48 6.54
C GLU A 237 -16.62 21.91 5.06
N TYR A 238 -15.64 21.42 4.27
CA TYR A 238 -15.48 21.76 2.85
C TYR A 238 -16.03 20.69 1.91
N ASN A 239 -16.79 19.70 2.38
CA ASN A 239 -17.34 18.59 1.59
C ASN A 239 -17.99 19.02 0.27
N LYS A 240 -18.70 20.17 0.25
CA LYS A 240 -19.39 20.69 -0.96
C LYS A 240 -18.44 21.07 -2.11
N TYR A 241 -17.14 21.20 -1.85
CA TYR A 241 -16.12 21.50 -2.85
C TYR A 241 -15.34 20.26 -3.30
N ASN A 242 -15.55 19.11 -2.65
CA ASN A 242 -14.81 17.87 -2.91
C ASN A 242 -13.28 18.06 -2.91
N PRO A 243 -12.69 18.70 -1.90
CA PRO A 243 -11.28 19.12 -1.93
C PRO A 243 -10.32 17.91 -1.99
N GLY A 244 -10.68 16.77 -1.40
CA GLY A 244 -9.92 15.52 -1.55
C GLY A 244 -9.82 15.04 -3.01
N GLN A 245 -10.83 15.25 -3.85
CA GLN A 245 -10.74 14.92 -5.28
C GLN A 245 -9.86 15.92 -6.03
N ILE A 246 -9.82 17.19 -5.60
CA ILE A 246 -8.91 18.19 -6.15
C ILE A 246 -7.46 17.74 -5.83
N ALA A 247 -7.15 17.48 -4.55
CA ALA A 247 -5.82 17.01 -4.15
C ALA A 247 -5.38 15.74 -4.89
N LEU A 248 -6.28 14.74 -5.03
CA LEU A 248 -5.99 13.51 -5.77
C LEU A 248 -5.68 13.77 -7.25
N TYR A 249 -6.44 14.66 -7.88
CA TYR A 249 -6.18 15.01 -9.27
C TYR A 249 -4.81 15.68 -9.44
N GLU A 250 -4.47 16.66 -8.60
CA GLU A 250 -3.17 17.31 -8.61
C GLU A 250 -2.03 16.31 -8.38
N THR A 251 -2.23 15.35 -7.48
CA THR A 251 -1.29 14.24 -7.24
C THR A 251 -1.00 13.43 -8.49
N ILE A 252 -2.05 13.01 -9.20
CA ILE A 252 -1.90 12.20 -10.41
C ILE A 252 -1.27 13.02 -11.53
N ALA A 253 -1.69 14.28 -11.69
CA ALA A 253 -1.15 15.20 -12.69
C ALA A 253 0.35 15.49 -12.46
N ASP A 254 0.75 15.71 -11.20
CA ASP A 254 2.15 15.89 -10.83
C ASP A 254 2.97 14.62 -11.05
N CYS A 255 2.45 13.46 -10.66
CA CYS A 255 3.10 12.17 -10.93
C CYS A 255 3.37 11.95 -12.43
N ILE A 256 2.41 12.29 -13.31
CA ILE A 256 2.57 12.22 -14.77
C ILE A 256 3.66 13.20 -15.22
N LYS A 257 3.63 14.44 -14.74
CA LYS A 257 4.60 15.49 -15.09
C LYS A 257 6.03 15.11 -14.71
N GLU A 258 6.21 14.43 -13.59
CA GLU A 258 7.50 13.90 -13.10
C GLU A 258 7.92 12.58 -13.80
N GLY A 259 7.22 12.17 -14.86
CA GLY A 259 7.55 10.97 -15.61
C GLY A 259 7.09 9.66 -14.96
N GLY A 260 6.09 9.72 -14.10
CA GLY A 260 5.46 8.54 -13.51
C GLY A 260 4.86 7.63 -14.58
N VAL A 261 4.99 6.32 -14.40
CA VAL A 261 4.50 5.31 -15.36
C VAL A 261 3.29 4.55 -14.82
N ARG A 262 3.14 4.49 -13.49
CA ARG A 262 2.05 3.80 -12.84
C ARG A 262 1.62 4.50 -11.55
N PHE A 263 0.32 4.45 -11.26
CA PHE A 263 -0.25 4.97 -10.02
C PHE A 263 -1.04 3.87 -9.29
N HIS A 264 -0.69 3.64 -8.03
CA HIS A 264 -1.31 2.69 -7.14
C HIS A 264 -2.27 3.42 -6.20
N PHE A 265 -3.56 3.17 -6.37
CA PHE A 265 -4.59 3.65 -5.42
C PHE A 265 -4.66 2.76 -4.18
N LEU A 266 -3.89 1.68 -4.17
CA LEU A 266 -3.80 0.67 -3.12
C LEU A 266 -5.16 -0.02 -2.85
N TRP A 267 -5.30 -0.53 -1.64
CA TRP A 267 -6.34 -1.46 -1.20
C TRP A 267 -7.77 -1.00 -1.47
N ASP A 268 -8.66 -1.96 -1.64
CA ASP A 268 -10.11 -1.83 -1.73
C ASP A 268 -10.64 -0.91 -2.85
N MET A 269 -11.38 -1.53 -3.77
CA MET A 269 -12.04 -0.79 -4.85
C MET A 269 -13.16 0.07 -4.29
N SER A 270 -13.03 1.38 -4.46
CA SER A 270 -14.06 2.36 -4.19
C SER A 270 -14.43 3.13 -5.46
N ASP A 271 -15.63 3.73 -5.47
CA ASP A 271 -16.14 4.42 -6.66
C ASP A 271 -15.23 5.52 -7.18
N TYR A 272 -14.55 6.26 -6.28
CA TYR A 272 -13.65 7.32 -6.72
C TYR A 272 -12.40 6.76 -7.39
N LYS A 273 -11.81 5.65 -6.88
CA LYS A 273 -10.63 5.02 -7.50
C LYS A 273 -10.94 4.58 -8.92
N LYS A 274 -12.09 3.93 -9.10
CA LYS A 274 -12.58 3.53 -10.44
C LYS A 274 -12.80 4.73 -11.36
N ARG A 275 -13.42 5.80 -10.84
CA ARG A 275 -13.66 7.02 -11.63
C ARG A 275 -12.37 7.70 -12.08
N PHE A 276 -11.31 7.64 -11.27
CA PHE A 276 -9.98 8.16 -11.57
C PHE A 276 -9.12 7.22 -12.41
N GLY A 277 -9.67 6.10 -12.91
CA GLY A 277 -8.99 5.20 -13.84
C GLY A 277 -8.39 3.95 -13.22
N GLY A 278 -8.58 3.75 -11.91
CA GLY A 278 -8.06 2.57 -11.20
C GLY A 278 -8.73 1.27 -11.67
N GLN A 279 -7.91 0.26 -11.89
CA GLN A 279 -8.29 -1.10 -12.25
C GLN A 279 -7.84 -2.08 -11.17
N LEU A 280 -8.68 -3.08 -10.89
CA LEU A 280 -8.41 -4.07 -9.87
C LEU A 280 -7.40 -5.10 -10.36
N THR A 281 -6.34 -5.32 -9.58
CA THR A 281 -5.33 -6.35 -9.80
C THR A 281 -5.24 -7.22 -8.56
N GLU A 282 -5.38 -8.55 -8.71
CA GLU A 282 -5.27 -9.48 -7.58
C GLU A 282 -3.83 -9.57 -7.09
N LEU A 283 -3.70 -9.75 -5.78
CA LEU A 283 -2.44 -10.02 -5.10
C LEU A 283 -2.52 -11.38 -4.40
N TYR A 284 -1.41 -12.10 -4.46
CA TYR A 284 -1.30 -13.46 -3.96
C TYR A 284 -0.40 -13.52 -2.73
N TYR A 285 -0.93 -14.05 -1.62
CA TYR A 285 -0.23 -14.22 -0.34
C TYR A 285 -0.24 -15.68 0.05
N TYR A 286 0.89 -16.17 0.59
CA TYR A 286 1.07 -17.57 0.89
C TYR A 286 1.72 -17.82 2.25
N HIS A 287 1.29 -18.92 2.88
CA HIS A 287 2.11 -19.65 3.82
C HIS A 287 2.80 -20.78 3.05
N ILE A 288 4.13 -20.78 3.03
CA ILE A 288 4.91 -21.75 2.26
C ILE A 288 5.59 -22.72 3.24
N TYR A 289 5.47 -24.02 2.94
CA TYR A 289 5.98 -25.13 3.75
C TYR A 289 6.94 -26.00 2.94
N PRO A 290 8.01 -26.56 3.56
CA PRO A 290 8.94 -27.44 2.86
C PRO A 290 8.31 -28.77 2.47
N LYS A 291 7.31 -29.24 3.24
CA LYS A 291 6.58 -30.51 3.03
C LYS A 291 5.23 -30.50 3.76
N ASN A 292 4.38 -31.45 3.41
CA ASN A 292 3.14 -31.66 4.15
C ASN A 292 3.43 -32.19 5.58
N THR A 293 2.81 -31.52 6.54
CA THR A 293 2.80 -31.90 7.96
C THR A 293 1.39 -31.73 8.50
N ILE A 294 1.10 -32.27 9.69
CA ILE A 294 -0.19 -32.02 10.36
C ILE A 294 -0.44 -30.52 10.53
N ALA A 295 0.59 -29.78 10.93
CA ALA A 295 0.52 -28.32 11.06
C ALA A 295 0.20 -27.62 9.74
N SER A 296 0.85 -28.01 8.64
CA SER A 296 0.58 -27.50 7.30
C SER A 296 -0.85 -27.78 6.84
N LEU A 297 -1.35 -29.00 7.08
CA LEU A 297 -2.73 -29.37 6.72
C LEU A 297 -3.78 -28.61 7.54
N ALA A 298 -3.54 -28.42 8.84
CA ALA A 298 -4.40 -27.59 9.70
C ALA A 298 -4.40 -26.13 9.26
N ASP A 299 -3.24 -25.58 8.90
CA ASP A 299 -3.12 -24.23 8.37
C ASP A 299 -3.84 -24.07 7.03
N LYS A 300 -3.72 -25.08 6.12
CA LYS A 300 -4.48 -25.11 4.87
C LYS A 300 -5.97 -24.96 5.10
N ALA A 301 -6.55 -25.75 6.00
CA ALA A 301 -7.99 -25.69 6.30
C ALA A 301 -8.39 -24.28 6.79
N LYS A 302 -7.56 -23.67 7.65
CA LYS A 302 -7.77 -22.29 8.12
C LYS A 302 -7.68 -21.27 6.97
N CYS A 303 -6.68 -21.38 6.12
CA CYS A 303 -6.50 -20.50 4.97
C CYS A 303 -7.68 -20.60 3.98
N ASP A 304 -8.12 -21.83 3.67
CA ASP A 304 -9.24 -22.06 2.77
C ASP A 304 -10.54 -21.44 3.30
N VAL A 305 -10.82 -21.58 4.60
CA VAL A 305 -11.97 -20.92 5.26
C VAL A 305 -11.84 -19.40 5.18
N THR A 306 -10.68 -18.86 5.51
CA THR A 306 -10.45 -17.41 5.50
C THR A 306 -10.62 -16.83 4.08
N CYS A 307 -10.02 -17.46 3.07
CA CYS A 307 -10.18 -17.04 1.68
C CYS A 307 -11.64 -17.11 1.21
N SER A 308 -12.38 -18.17 1.60
CA SER A 308 -13.80 -18.32 1.26
C SER A 308 -14.64 -17.21 1.88
N LEU A 309 -14.40 -16.85 3.15
CA LEU A 309 -15.07 -15.77 3.83
C LEU A 309 -14.76 -14.41 3.18
N MET A 310 -13.49 -14.13 2.85
CA MET A 310 -13.09 -12.90 2.15
C MET A 310 -13.73 -12.80 0.76
N TYR A 311 -13.79 -13.90 0.01
CA TYR A 311 -14.46 -13.95 -1.29
C TYR A 311 -15.95 -13.63 -1.19
N PHE A 312 -16.64 -14.20 -0.17
CA PHE A 312 -18.04 -13.92 0.09
C PHE A 312 -18.28 -12.46 0.50
N GLN A 313 -17.40 -11.90 1.34
CA GLN A 313 -17.43 -10.50 1.77
C GLN A 313 -17.32 -9.53 0.59
N LYS A 314 -16.42 -9.81 -0.36
CA LYS A 314 -16.20 -8.96 -1.53
C LYS A 314 -17.36 -8.95 -2.53
N ARG A 315 -18.17 -10.02 -2.59
CA ARG A 315 -19.22 -10.20 -3.60
C ARG A 315 -20.60 -9.70 -3.23
N SER A 316 -20.91 -9.50 -1.97
CA SER A 316 -22.23 -9.06 -1.57
C SER A 316 -22.22 -8.14 -0.36
N GLU A 317 -23.10 -7.14 -0.36
CA GLU A 317 -23.31 -6.25 0.78
C GLU A 317 -23.81 -7.02 2.02
N THR A 318 -24.63 -8.06 1.78
CA THR A 318 -25.06 -9.00 2.82
C THR A 318 -23.89 -9.79 3.39
N GLY A 319 -22.94 -10.21 2.53
CA GLY A 319 -21.71 -10.88 2.94
C GLY A 319 -20.86 -10.01 3.87
N ARG A 320 -20.69 -8.73 3.58
CA ARG A 320 -20.01 -7.79 4.48
C ARG A 320 -20.65 -7.75 5.86
N LYS A 321 -21.97 -7.51 5.94
CA LYS A 321 -22.72 -7.43 7.21
C LYS A 321 -22.65 -8.72 8.03
N VAL A 322 -22.64 -9.89 7.37
CA VAL A 322 -22.53 -11.19 8.07
C VAL A 322 -21.12 -11.37 8.63
N ILE A 323 -20.08 -11.07 7.86
CA ILE A 323 -18.70 -11.26 8.29
C ILE A 323 -18.32 -10.28 9.39
N ASP A 324 -18.75 -9.02 9.31
CA ASP A 324 -18.54 -8.04 10.37
C ASP A 324 -19.18 -8.48 11.69
N ARG A 325 -20.36 -9.12 11.64
CA ARG A 325 -20.96 -9.75 12.81
C ARG A 325 -20.15 -10.93 13.33
N VAL A 326 -19.67 -11.78 12.44
CA VAL A 326 -18.82 -12.94 12.80
C VAL A 326 -17.50 -12.48 13.41
N LYS A 327 -16.80 -11.53 12.80
CA LYS A 327 -15.59 -10.93 13.38
C LYS A 327 -15.83 -10.38 14.77
N LYS A 328 -16.92 -9.64 14.96
CA LYS A 328 -17.30 -9.10 16.26
C LYS A 328 -17.57 -10.17 17.33
N VAL A 329 -18.15 -11.31 16.94
CA VAL A 329 -18.45 -12.45 17.84
C VAL A 329 -17.18 -13.22 18.23
N ILE A 330 -16.25 -13.40 17.29
CA ILE A 330 -15.00 -14.16 17.52
C ILE A 330 -13.83 -13.29 17.97
N GLY A 331 -14.05 -11.98 18.21
CA GLY A 331 -13.02 -11.05 18.70
C GLY A 331 -11.87 -10.81 17.72
N MET A 332 -12.05 -11.04 16.43
CA MET A 332 -11.10 -10.66 15.40
C MET A 332 -11.31 -9.18 15.06
N LYS A 333 -10.22 -8.41 15.15
CA LYS A 333 -10.13 -7.04 14.64
C LYS A 333 -10.03 -7.04 13.13
#